data_dee2337616df73234a93a81895bfc7a4
#
_entry.id   dee2337616df73234a93a81895bfc7a4
#
_cell.length_a   1.000
_cell.length_b   1.000
_cell.length_c   1.000
_cell.angle_alpha   90.00
_cell.angle_beta   90.00
_cell.angle_gamma   90.00
#
_symmetry.space_group_name_H-M   'P 1'
#
loop_
_entity.id
_entity.type
_entity.pdbx_description
1 polymer ?
#
loop_
_entity_poly.entity_id
_entity_poly.type
_entity_poly.pdbx_seq_one_letter_code
_entity_poly.pdbx_strand_id
1 'polypeptide(L)'
;TGFARMSTIPGLTRQDEKPSNRDQGRLGKEMTEIGFLQDAGAIAFSDCDAVVTNTKVLSRALTYARQLGALVIGHPQDPGLSQGAAATSGKFATLRAIPAVSPMAERLGLERDLAMVEMTGAKYHADQLSTALALPALERAKQQGLDVTAGVSIHHLTLNELDVADYRSFFKVKPPLRSEEDRLAMVSALASGLIDIISSMHTPQDEESKRLPYEQAASGAVALETVLPAALRLYHAEQLSLPQLFRALSLNPSRRLGLDSGRLSLG
;
A
#
# COMPACT_ATOMS: atom_id res chain seq x y z
N THR A 1 -2.12 -30.09 0.77
CA THR A 1 -3.25 -29.17 0.51
C THR A 1 -3.18 -28.04 1.51
N GLY A 2 -2.42 -26.98 1.18
CA GLY A 2 -2.34 -25.78 2.01
C GLY A 2 -3.62 -24.96 1.83
N PHE A 3 -4.48 -24.95 2.85
CA PHE A 3 -5.57 -23.99 2.90
C PHE A 3 -4.97 -22.61 3.20
N ALA A 4 -5.15 -21.64 2.31
CA ALA A 4 -4.86 -20.24 2.60
C ALA A 4 -5.75 -19.80 3.77
N ARG A 5 -5.14 -19.37 4.89
CA ARG A 5 -5.88 -18.82 6.02
C ARG A 5 -6.34 -17.42 5.65
N MET A 6 -7.64 -17.23 5.48
CA MET A 6 -8.22 -15.92 5.27
C MET A 6 -8.44 -15.23 6.62
N SER A 7 -7.87 -14.04 6.76
CA SER A 7 -8.08 -13.17 7.92
C SER A 7 -8.73 -11.87 7.46
N THR A 8 -9.59 -11.30 8.28
CA THR A 8 -10.34 -10.10 7.91
C THR A 8 -9.61 -8.83 8.33
N ILE A 9 -9.56 -7.85 7.41
CA ILE A 9 -9.08 -6.50 7.66
C ILE A 9 -10.25 -5.55 7.37
N PRO A 10 -11.03 -5.14 8.39
CA PRO A 10 -12.14 -4.22 8.20
C PRO A 10 -11.67 -2.79 7.98
N GLY A 11 -12.58 -1.93 7.50
CA GLY A 11 -12.34 -0.50 7.36
C GLY A 11 -12.00 0.18 8.69
N LEU A 12 -11.05 1.11 8.65
CA LEU A 12 -10.69 1.97 9.78
C LEU A 12 -11.75 3.05 10.01
N THR A 13 -12.41 3.48 8.96
CA THR A 13 -13.45 4.53 9.00
C THR A 13 -14.76 4.07 8.38
N ARG A 14 -15.83 4.76 8.73
CA ARG A 14 -17.18 4.54 8.20
C ARG A 14 -17.81 5.87 7.77
N GLN A 15 -18.90 5.77 7.03
CA GLN A 15 -19.81 6.86 6.75
C GLN A 15 -21.00 6.80 7.73
N ASP A 16 -21.55 7.97 8.09
CA ASP A 16 -22.83 8.05 8.82
C ASP A 16 -23.94 7.36 8.04
N GLU A 17 -24.81 6.70 8.79
CA GLU A 17 -25.84 5.81 8.33
C GLU A 17 -26.67 6.29 7.13
N LYS A 18 -26.49 5.65 5.96
CA LYS A 18 -27.58 5.25 5.06
C LYS A 18 -27.12 4.10 4.16
N PRO A 19 -27.77 2.93 4.19
CA PRO A 19 -27.36 1.77 3.45
C PRO A 19 -27.88 1.83 2.01
N SER A 20 -27.09 2.34 1.09
CA SER A 20 -27.41 2.19 -0.35
C SER A 20 -26.26 2.25 -1.33
N ASN A 21 -25.04 1.91 -0.95
CA ASN A 21 -24.00 1.53 -1.94
C ASN A 21 -22.80 0.90 -1.23
N ARG A 22 -22.33 -0.24 -1.71
CA ARG A 22 -21.21 -1.00 -1.15
C ARG A 22 -19.88 -0.24 -1.14
N ASP A 23 -19.76 0.85 -1.91
CA ASP A 23 -18.53 1.65 -2.05
C ASP A 23 -18.46 2.88 -1.12
N GLN A 24 -19.50 3.14 -0.31
CA GLN A 24 -19.57 4.36 0.51
C GLN A 24 -19.11 4.18 1.97
N GLY A 25 -18.70 2.98 2.37
CA GLY A 25 -18.37 2.65 3.74
C GLY A 25 -17.04 3.21 4.29
N ARG A 26 -16.15 3.74 3.44
CA ARG A 26 -14.77 4.12 3.80
C ARG A 26 -14.45 5.57 3.41
N LEU A 27 -15.27 6.52 3.84
CA LEU A 27 -15.12 7.93 3.46
C LEU A 27 -14.39 8.81 4.47
N GLY A 28 -13.78 8.22 5.50
CA GLY A 28 -12.96 8.97 6.45
C GLY A 28 -13.73 9.95 7.35
N LYS A 29 -15.05 9.83 7.46
CA LYS A 29 -15.89 10.76 8.23
C LYS A 29 -15.93 10.41 9.70
N GLU A 30 -16.04 9.14 10.02
CA GLU A 30 -16.07 8.62 11.38
C GLU A 30 -15.20 7.38 11.54
N MET A 31 -14.73 7.16 12.74
CA MET A 31 -13.98 5.95 13.12
C MET A 31 -14.94 4.77 13.27
N THR A 32 -14.51 3.56 12.90
CA THR A 32 -15.25 2.32 13.17
C THR A 32 -15.09 1.86 14.62
N GLU A 33 -15.92 0.91 15.05
CA GLU A 33 -15.83 0.28 16.37
C GLU A 33 -14.70 -0.78 16.39
N ILE A 34 -13.46 -0.30 16.49
CA ILE A 34 -12.24 -1.13 16.39
C ILE A 34 -12.27 -2.29 17.40
N GLY A 35 -12.70 -2.04 18.65
CA GLY A 35 -12.74 -3.07 19.68
C GLY A 35 -13.67 -4.23 19.35
N PHE A 36 -14.91 -3.96 18.96
CA PHE A 36 -15.86 -5.02 18.57
C PHE A 36 -15.42 -5.81 17.36
N LEU A 37 -14.78 -5.13 16.38
CA LEU A 37 -14.26 -5.80 15.20
C LEU A 37 -13.05 -6.68 15.54
N GLN A 38 -12.20 -6.26 16.48
CA GLN A 38 -11.09 -7.06 16.97
C GLN A 38 -11.57 -8.30 17.72
N ASP A 39 -12.58 -8.15 18.57
CA ASP A 39 -13.21 -9.28 19.27
C ASP A 39 -13.86 -10.26 18.28
N ALA A 40 -14.33 -9.78 17.14
CA ALA A 40 -14.82 -10.59 16.03
C ALA A 40 -13.71 -11.25 15.19
N GLY A 41 -12.43 -11.04 15.53
CA GLY A 41 -11.28 -11.65 14.87
C GLY A 41 -10.56 -10.80 13.82
N ALA A 42 -10.81 -9.49 13.77
CA ALA A 42 -10.03 -8.60 12.92
C ALA A 42 -8.56 -8.52 13.39
N ILE A 43 -7.61 -8.63 12.45
CA ILE A 43 -6.17 -8.64 12.75
C ILE A 43 -5.48 -7.30 12.47
N ALA A 44 -6.10 -6.45 11.65
CA ALA A 44 -5.65 -5.10 11.32
C ALA A 44 -6.83 -4.27 10.79
N PHE A 45 -6.63 -2.97 10.61
CA PHE A 45 -7.65 -2.03 10.14
C PHE A 45 -7.12 -1.19 8.99
N SER A 46 -7.88 -1.07 7.90
CA SER A 46 -7.45 -0.32 6.72
C SER A 46 -8.63 0.23 5.93
N ASP A 47 -8.48 1.42 5.37
CA ASP A 47 -9.40 1.94 4.36
C ASP A 47 -8.92 1.60 2.93
N CYS A 48 -8.00 0.63 2.80
CA CYS A 48 -7.41 0.14 1.55
C CYS A 48 -6.73 1.28 0.76
N ASP A 49 -7.28 1.59 -0.42
CA ASP A 49 -6.79 2.65 -1.31
C ASP A 49 -7.42 4.03 -1.05
N ALA A 50 -8.31 4.12 -0.07
CA ALA A 50 -8.89 5.39 0.37
C ALA A 50 -8.00 6.05 1.43
N VAL A 51 -7.85 7.36 1.34
CA VAL A 51 -7.08 8.15 2.29
C VAL A 51 -8.00 8.77 3.33
N VAL A 52 -7.70 8.59 4.61
CA VAL A 52 -8.39 9.32 5.68
C VAL A 52 -7.91 10.78 5.64
N THR A 53 -8.73 11.65 5.06
CA THR A 53 -8.37 13.07 4.83
C THR A 53 -8.42 13.91 6.11
N ASN A 54 -9.32 13.56 7.02
CA ASN A 54 -9.51 14.28 8.26
C ASN A 54 -8.51 13.81 9.33
N THR A 55 -7.51 14.64 9.62
CA THR A 55 -6.46 14.35 10.60
C THR A 55 -7.01 14.13 12.02
N LYS A 56 -8.14 14.77 12.39
CA LYS A 56 -8.78 14.54 13.69
C LYS A 56 -9.38 13.14 13.79
N VAL A 57 -9.97 12.65 12.71
CA VAL A 57 -10.50 11.27 12.64
C VAL A 57 -9.34 10.28 12.67
N LEU A 58 -8.30 10.50 11.88
CA LEU A 58 -7.11 9.66 11.86
C LEU A 58 -6.44 9.58 13.24
N SER A 59 -6.22 10.74 13.90
CA SER A 59 -5.63 10.80 15.24
C SER A 59 -6.45 10.03 16.27
N ARG A 60 -7.78 10.15 16.27
CA ARG A 60 -8.67 9.41 17.17
C ARG A 60 -8.60 7.90 16.91
N ALA A 61 -8.63 7.50 15.63
CA ALA A 61 -8.54 6.11 15.24
C ALA A 61 -7.20 5.49 15.66
N LEU A 62 -6.09 6.17 15.43
CA LEU A 62 -4.75 5.73 15.85
C LEU A 62 -4.63 5.65 17.38
N THR A 63 -5.16 6.64 18.12
CA THR A 63 -5.16 6.62 19.60
C THR A 63 -5.93 5.43 20.13
N TYR A 64 -7.12 5.15 19.56
CA TYR A 64 -7.93 4.02 19.98
C TYR A 64 -7.31 2.68 19.58
N ALA A 65 -6.79 2.57 18.36
CA ALA A 65 -6.07 1.39 17.90
C ALA A 65 -4.85 1.08 18.80
N ARG A 66 -4.10 2.11 19.23
CA ARG A 66 -2.99 1.93 20.18
C ARG A 66 -3.43 1.31 21.49
N GLN A 67 -4.54 1.78 22.08
CA GLN A 67 -5.05 1.25 23.35
C GLN A 67 -5.39 -0.24 23.26
N LEU A 68 -5.83 -0.68 22.08
CA LEU A 68 -6.17 -2.07 21.80
C LEU A 68 -4.99 -2.89 21.24
N GLY A 69 -3.84 -2.27 21.03
CA GLY A 69 -2.69 -2.91 20.38
C GLY A 69 -2.92 -3.29 18.91
N ALA A 70 -3.94 -2.72 18.29
CA ALA A 70 -4.35 -3.00 16.91
C ALA A 70 -3.39 -2.35 15.89
N LEU A 71 -3.20 -3.02 14.75
CA LEU A 71 -2.44 -2.51 13.62
C LEU A 71 -3.34 -1.69 12.70
N VAL A 72 -2.89 -0.49 12.34
CA VAL A 72 -3.51 0.34 11.30
C VAL A 72 -2.65 0.29 10.03
N ILE A 73 -3.28 0.02 8.88
CA ILE A 73 -2.65 -0.01 7.57
C ILE A 73 -3.20 1.17 6.78
N GLY A 74 -2.33 2.12 6.44
CA GLY A 74 -2.69 3.32 5.69
C GLY A 74 -2.14 3.32 4.27
N HIS A 75 -2.84 4.02 3.38
CA HIS A 75 -2.38 4.34 2.03
C HIS A 75 -1.91 5.80 2.00
N PRO A 76 -0.59 6.06 2.12
CA PRO A 76 -0.07 7.40 2.31
C PRO A 76 -0.05 8.20 1.00
N GLN A 77 -1.10 8.96 0.76
CA GLN A 77 -1.22 9.88 -0.37
C GLN A 77 -1.88 11.19 0.08
N ASP A 78 -1.51 12.30 -0.53
CA ASP A 78 -2.30 13.53 -0.47
C ASP A 78 -3.45 13.43 -1.47
N PRO A 79 -4.72 13.42 -1.02
CA PRO A 79 -5.86 13.20 -1.89
C PRO A 79 -6.11 14.38 -2.83
N GLY A 80 -5.79 15.59 -2.41
CA GLY A 80 -5.96 16.79 -3.24
C GLY A 80 -5.06 16.79 -4.47
N LEU A 81 -3.83 16.28 -4.32
CA LEU A 81 -2.87 16.16 -5.41
C LEU A 81 -3.07 14.91 -6.27
N SER A 82 -3.63 13.83 -5.72
CA SER A 82 -3.72 12.53 -6.39
C SER A 82 -5.05 12.26 -7.07
N GLN A 83 -6.08 13.08 -6.82
CA GLN A 83 -7.39 12.88 -7.39
C GLN A 83 -7.37 12.97 -8.93
N GLY A 84 -7.96 11.98 -9.60
CA GLY A 84 -8.07 11.93 -11.06
C GLY A 84 -6.77 11.62 -11.81
N ALA A 85 -5.65 11.40 -11.11
CA ALA A 85 -4.40 11.07 -11.75
C ALA A 85 -4.36 9.62 -12.26
N ALA A 86 -3.83 9.45 -13.46
CA ALA A 86 -3.66 8.15 -14.11
C ALA A 86 -2.18 7.78 -14.36
N ALA A 87 -1.26 8.75 -14.21
CA ALA A 87 0.17 8.58 -14.38
C ALA A 87 0.97 9.37 -13.34
N THR A 88 2.27 9.13 -13.29
CA THR A 88 3.21 9.95 -12.51
C THR A 88 3.61 11.20 -13.32
N SER A 89 3.65 12.36 -12.65
CA SER A 89 4.10 13.60 -13.28
C SER A 89 5.53 13.49 -13.75
N GLY A 90 5.76 13.76 -15.03
CA GLY A 90 7.07 13.66 -15.64
C GLY A 90 6.98 13.77 -17.16
N LYS A 91 8.12 13.54 -17.81
CA LYS A 91 8.24 13.63 -19.26
C LYS A 91 7.28 12.65 -19.97
N PHE A 92 7.14 11.43 -19.44
CA PHE A 92 6.26 10.41 -20.03
C PHE A 92 4.79 10.88 -20.06
N ALA A 93 4.26 11.29 -18.91
CA ALA A 93 2.87 11.76 -18.80
C ALA A 93 2.62 13.02 -19.65
N THR A 94 3.57 13.97 -19.67
CA THR A 94 3.47 15.19 -20.49
C THR A 94 3.41 14.88 -21.98
N LEU A 95 4.28 13.99 -22.48
CA LEU A 95 4.31 13.60 -23.89
C LEU A 95 3.03 12.85 -24.32
N ARG A 96 2.39 12.18 -23.38
CA ARG A 96 1.18 11.38 -23.61
C ARG A 96 -0.11 12.12 -23.22
N ALA A 97 -0.01 13.35 -22.73
CA ALA A 97 -1.14 14.15 -22.24
C ALA A 97 -2.00 13.40 -21.21
N ILE A 98 -1.39 12.58 -20.35
CA ILE A 98 -2.09 11.81 -19.32
C ILE A 98 -2.19 12.64 -18.04
N PRO A 99 -3.37 12.77 -17.39
CA PRO A 99 -3.49 13.39 -16.09
C PRO A 99 -2.56 12.73 -15.06
N ALA A 100 -1.75 13.52 -14.40
CA ALA A 100 -0.64 12.99 -13.63
C ALA A 100 -0.57 13.53 -12.20
N VAL A 101 -0.07 12.71 -11.27
CA VAL A 101 0.20 13.06 -9.87
C VAL A 101 1.69 13.25 -9.64
N SER A 102 2.02 14.31 -8.92
CA SER A 102 3.40 14.49 -8.42
C SER A 102 3.75 13.40 -7.39
N PRO A 103 4.95 12.80 -7.45
CA PRO A 103 5.46 11.93 -6.39
C PRO A 103 5.43 12.58 -4.99
N MET A 104 5.40 13.92 -4.93
CA MET A 104 5.25 14.69 -3.70
C MET A 104 3.95 14.36 -2.94
N ALA A 105 2.88 13.94 -3.64
CA ALA A 105 1.62 13.55 -3.00
C ALA A 105 1.79 12.37 -2.02
N GLU A 106 2.62 11.39 -2.38
CA GLU A 106 2.93 10.25 -1.50
C GLU A 106 3.79 10.70 -0.31
N ARG A 107 4.81 11.52 -0.55
CA ARG A 107 5.65 12.04 0.52
C ARG A 107 4.82 12.85 1.54
N LEU A 108 3.98 13.78 1.08
CA LEU A 108 3.13 14.59 1.97
C LEU A 108 2.15 13.73 2.77
N GLY A 109 1.53 12.73 2.13
CA GLY A 109 0.65 11.79 2.79
C GLY A 109 1.38 10.99 3.87
N LEU A 110 2.58 10.46 3.54
CA LEU A 110 3.39 9.71 4.49
C LEU A 110 3.87 10.57 5.66
N GLU A 111 4.41 11.75 5.41
CA GLU A 111 4.88 12.66 6.48
C GLU A 111 3.73 13.05 7.43
N ARG A 112 2.53 13.29 6.90
CA ARG A 112 1.33 13.52 7.70
C ARG A 112 0.99 12.32 8.59
N ASP A 113 0.95 11.12 8.01
CA ASP A 113 0.59 9.91 8.74
C ASP A 113 1.63 9.57 9.80
N LEU A 114 2.92 9.70 9.48
CA LEU A 114 4.00 9.49 10.45
C LEU A 114 3.97 10.48 11.60
N ALA A 115 3.63 11.76 11.36
CA ALA A 115 3.44 12.73 12.44
C ALA A 115 2.28 12.34 13.37
N MET A 116 1.19 11.77 12.81
CA MET A 116 0.11 11.24 13.63
C MET A 116 0.52 9.98 14.42
N VAL A 117 1.35 9.13 13.84
CA VAL A 117 1.92 7.96 14.53
C VAL A 117 2.85 8.39 15.65
N GLU A 118 3.73 9.35 15.42
CA GLU A 118 4.61 9.92 16.46
C GLU A 118 3.80 10.47 17.64
N MET A 119 2.75 11.25 17.36
CA MET A 119 1.89 11.83 18.38
C MET A 119 1.12 10.77 19.19
N THR A 120 0.70 9.68 18.56
CA THR A 120 -0.19 8.67 19.18
C THR A 120 0.55 7.44 19.71
N GLY A 121 1.70 7.11 19.15
CA GLY A 121 2.45 5.88 19.42
C GLY A 121 1.76 4.61 18.90
N ALA A 122 0.91 4.73 17.88
CA ALA A 122 0.19 3.60 17.30
C ALA A 122 1.08 2.71 16.44
N LYS A 123 0.69 1.43 16.28
CA LYS A 123 1.28 0.53 15.29
C LYS A 123 0.77 0.88 13.90
N TYR A 124 1.64 1.16 12.96
CA TYR A 124 1.26 1.62 11.63
C TYR A 124 2.03 0.90 10.52
N HIS A 125 1.34 0.52 9.48
CA HIS A 125 1.93 0.01 8.24
C HIS A 125 1.60 0.96 7.09
N ALA A 126 2.65 1.58 6.52
CA ALA A 126 2.54 2.40 5.32
C ALA A 126 2.50 1.48 4.10
N ASP A 127 1.32 1.19 3.57
CA ASP A 127 1.17 0.30 2.43
C ASP A 127 1.38 1.03 1.10
N GLN A 128 1.89 0.31 0.11
CA GLN A 128 2.03 0.75 -1.29
C GLN A 128 2.91 1.98 -1.49
N LEU A 129 4.04 2.08 -0.78
CA LEU A 129 5.04 3.08 -1.12
C LEU A 129 5.60 2.81 -2.53
N SER A 130 5.83 3.86 -3.27
CA SER A 130 6.19 3.75 -4.69
C SER A 130 7.22 4.78 -5.18
N THR A 131 7.55 5.80 -4.38
CA THR A 131 8.48 6.86 -4.80
C THR A 131 9.68 7.02 -3.87
N ALA A 132 10.83 7.29 -4.45
CA ALA A 132 12.06 7.61 -3.73
C ALA A 132 11.91 8.79 -2.76
N LEU A 133 11.06 9.76 -3.10
CA LEU A 133 10.83 10.95 -2.27
C LEU A 133 10.22 10.64 -0.90
N ALA A 134 9.54 9.52 -0.74
CA ALA A 134 8.94 9.10 0.54
C ALA A 134 9.95 8.42 1.48
N LEU A 135 11.02 7.82 0.96
CA LEU A 135 11.97 7.02 1.73
C LEU A 135 12.64 7.76 2.89
N PRO A 136 13.11 9.02 2.75
CA PRO A 136 13.74 9.74 3.86
C PRO A 136 12.80 9.95 5.06
N ALA A 137 11.49 10.11 4.82
CA ALA A 137 10.51 10.23 5.90
C ALA A 137 10.34 8.92 6.66
N LEU A 138 10.26 7.79 5.93
CA LEU A 138 10.21 6.47 6.52
C LEU A 138 11.45 6.15 7.35
N GLU A 139 12.63 6.46 6.81
CA GLU A 139 13.91 6.24 7.47
C GLU A 139 13.98 7.00 8.80
N ARG A 140 13.64 8.28 8.81
CA ARG A 140 13.57 9.08 10.05
C ARG A 140 12.64 8.48 11.09
N ALA A 141 11.43 8.05 10.67
CA ALA A 141 10.46 7.44 11.57
C ALA A 141 11.00 6.15 12.22
N LYS A 142 11.66 5.29 11.43
CA LYS A 142 12.29 4.07 11.95
C LYS A 142 13.48 4.37 12.87
N GLN A 143 14.32 5.38 12.55
CA GLN A 143 15.42 5.82 13.41
C GLN A 143 14.95 6.40 14.75
N GLN A 144 13.77 7.05 14.75
CA GLN A 144 13.11 7.53 15.97
C GLN A 144 12.48 6.41 16.81
N GLY A 145 12.50 5.16 16.32
CA GLY A 145 11.93 4.02 17.02
C GLY A 145 10.41 3.93 16.98
N LEU A 146 9.75 4.60 16.03
CA LEU A 146 8.30 4.46 15.83
C LEU A 146 7.97 3.03 15.38
N ASP A 147 6.85 2.49 15.84
CA ASP A 147 6.37 1.16 15.44
C ASP A 147 5.76 1.21 14.02
N VAL A 148 6.62 1.43 13.04
CA VAL A 148 6.25 1.60 11.63
C VAL A 148 6.90 0.54 10.77
N THR A 149 6.12 -0.05 9.87
CA THR A 149 6.60 -0.85 8.74
C THR A 149 6.09 -0.28 7.43
N ALA A 150 6.73 -0.65 6.33
CA ALA A 150 6.31 -0.20 5.00
C ALA A 150 6.20 -1.35 4.01
N GLY A 151 5.27 -1.23 3.08
CA GLY A 151 5.04 -2.15 1.99
C GLY A 151 5.23 -1.53 0.62
N VAL A 152 5.63 -2.34 -0.35
CA VAL A 152 5.71 -1.99 -1.76
C VAL A 152 4.99 -3.04 -2.60
N SER A 153 4.32 -2.62 -3.64
CA SER A 153 3.66 -3.52 -4.58
C SER A 153 4.67 -4.21 -5.49
N ILE A 154 4.42 -5.47 -5.83
CA ILE A 154 5.22 -6.20 -6.83
C ILE A 154 5.28 -5.45 -8.18
N HIS A 155 4.23 -4.72 -8.52
CA HIS A 155 4.18 -3.92 -9.73
C HIS A 155 5.24 -2.81 -9.72
N HIS A 156 5.41 -2.10 -8.59
CA HIS A 156 6.38 -1.01 -8.44
C HIS A 156 7.83 -1.49 -8.27
N LEU A 157 8.05 -2.78 -8.07
CA LEU A 157 9.38 -3.39 -8.07
C LEU A 157 9.81 -3.87 -9.45
N THR A 158 8.86 -4.21 -10.33
CA THR A 158 9.12 -4.93 -11.58
C THR A 158 8.71 -4.18 -12.85
N LEU A 159 7.91 -3.13 -12.71
CA LEU A 159 7.37 -2.31 -13.79
C LEU A 159 7.63 -0.83 -13.53
N ASN A 160 7.70 -0.03 -14.59
CA ASN A 160 7.80 1.42 -14.54
C ASN A 160 6.80 2.09 -15.49
N GLU A 161 6.79 3.42 -15.55
CA GLU A 161 5.84 4.18 -16.37
C GLU A 161 5.92 3.86 -17.88
N LEU A 162 7.07 3.39 -18.38
CA LEU A 162 7.23 3.05 -19.79
C LEU A 162 6.46 1.78 -20.19
N ASP A 163 6.16 0.90 -19.22
CA ASP A 163 5.38 -0.32 -19.46
C ASP A 163 3.92 -0.02 -19.83
N VAL A 164 3.41 1.17 -19.47
CA VAL A 164 2.10 1.65 -19.94
C VAL A 164 2.06 1.75 -21.46
N ALA A 165 3.20 2.00 -22.10
CA ALA A 165 3.39 2.07 -23.55
C ALA A 165 2.30 2.89 -24.26
N ASP A 166 1.50 2.25 -25.12
CA ASP A 166 0.43 2.91 -25.89
C ASP A 166 -0.92 2.83 -25.14
N TYR A 167 -0.96 3.42 -23.92
CA TYR A 167 -2.17 3.51 -23.09
C TYR A 167 -2.76 2.15 -22.69
N ARG A 168 -1.90 1.17 -22.40
CA ARG A 168 -2.37 -0.15 -21.94
C ARG A 168 -3.02 -0.06 -20.56
N SER A 169 -4.33 -0.12 -20.52
CA SER A 169 -5.11 -0.02 -19.28
C SER A 169 -4.82 -1.12 -18.27
N PHE A 170 -4.32 -2.29 -18.71
CA PHE A 170 -3.90 -3.37 -17.81
C PHE A 170 -2.73 -2.98 -16.89
N PHE A 171 -1.93 -1.97 -17.27
CA PHE A 171 -0.85 -1.40 -16.46
C PHE A 171 -1.30 -0.17 -15.65
N LYS A 172 -2.59 0.18 -15.70
CA LYS A 172 -3.13 1.23 -14.84
C LYS A 172 -3.37 0.71 -13.45
N VAL A 173 -2.50 1.10 -12.52
CA VAL A 173 -2.53 0.75 -11.10
C VAL A 173 -2.60 2.00 -10.23
N LYS A 174 -2.87 1.83 -8.94
CA LYS A 174 -2.89 2.91 -7.94
C LYS A 174 -2.03 2.49 -6.74
N PRO A 175 -1.00 3.28 -6.39
CA PRO A 175 -0.46 4.45 -7.10
C PRO A 175 -0.08 4.14 -8.54
N PRO A 176 0.01 5.16 -9.43
CA PRO A 176 0.45 4.91 -10.80
C PRO A 176 1.91 4.44 -10.84
N LEU A 177 2.27 3.69 -11.87
CA LEU A 177 3.66 3.27 -12.11
C LEU A 177 4.57 4.50 -12.15
N ARG A 178 5.74 4.39 -11.54
CA ARG A 178 6.70 5.47 -11.35
C ARG A 178 7.83 5.40 -12.37
N SER A 179 8.75 6.35 -12.30
CA SER A 179 9.97 6.33 -13.09
C SER A 179 10.84 5.10 -12.80
N GLU A 180 11.80 4.81 -13.69
CA GLU A 180 12.78 3.75 -13.44
C GLU A 180 13.66 4.06 -12.22
N GLU A 181 13.94 5.34 -11.96
CA GLU A 181 14.69 5.78 -10.78
C GLU A 181 13.93 5.45 -9.48
N ASP A 182 12.62 5.73 -9.44
CA ASP A 182 11.78 5.36 -8.30
C ASP A 182 11.74 3.83 -8.12
N ARG A 183 11.55 3.08 -9.22
CA ARG A 183 11.55 1.61 -9.17
C ARG A 183 12.84 1.07 -8.55
N LEU A 184 14.00 1.53 -9.02
CA LEU A 184 15.29 1.12 -8.49
C LEU A 184 15.49 1.53 -7.03
N ALA A 185 15.00 2.71 -6.64
CA ALA A 185 15.01 3.14 -5.25
C ALA A 185 14.17 2.23 -4.34
N MET A 186 12.97 1.79 -4.81
CA MET A 186 12.14 0.84 -4.07
C MET A 186 12.84 -0.52 -3.91
N VAL A 187 13.50 -1.03 -4.96
CA VAL A 187 14.27 -2.28 -4.89
C VAL A 187 15.43 -2.15 -3.89
N SER A 188 16.16 -1.04 -3.92
CA SER A 188 17.26 -0.76 -2.98
C SER A 188 16.76 -0.64 -1.54
N ALA A 189 15.64 0.04 -1.32
CA ALA A 189 15.02 0.17 -0.02
C ALA A 189 14.54 -1.17 0.56
N LEU A 190 14.04 -2.07 -0.29
CA LEU A 190 13.69 -3.43 0.08
C LEU A 190 14.94 -4.26 0.40
N ALA A 191 16.00 -4.16 -0.40
CA ALA A 191 17.26 -4.85 -0.17
C ALA A 191 17.94 -4.43 1.14
N SER A 192 17.89 -3.15 1.48
CA SER A 192 18.42 -2.62 2.76
C SER A 192 17.54 -2.93 3.98
N GLY A 193 16.29 -3.38 3.77
CA GLY A 193 15.31 -3.59 4.85
C GLY A 193 14.61 -2.32 5.34
N LEU A 194 14.75 -1.20 4.62
CA LEU A 194 13.96 0.00 4.87
C LEU A 194 12.49 -0.23 4.55
N ILE A 195 12.18 -0.91 3.44
CA ILE A 195 10.86 -1.47 3.13
C ILE A 195 10.82 -2.92 3.61
N ASP A 196 9.72 -3.30 4.27
CA ASP A 196 9.58 -4.57 4.99
C ASP A 196 8.86 -5.65 4.21
N ILE A 197 7.85 -5.27 3.42
CA ILE A 197 6.84 -6.19 2.87
C ILE A 197 6.68 -5.97 1.36
N ILE A 198 6.57 -7.07 0.62
CA ILE A 198 6.09 -7.08 -0.76
C ILE A 198 4.63 -7.52 -0.76
N SER A 199 3.75 -6.69 -1.32
CA SER A 199 2.34 -7.03 -1.54
C SER A 199 2.08 -7.39 -3.01
N SER A 200 1.14 -8.30 -3.26
CA SER A 200 0.73 -8.65 -4.62
C SER A 200 -0.03 -7.51 -5.30
N MET A 201 -0.74 -6.72 -4.51
CA MET A 201 -1.70 -5.73 -5.01
C MET A 201 -2.64 -6.29 -6.07
N HIS A 202 -3.06 -7.54 -5.84
CA HIS A 202 -4.03 -8.21 -6.69
C HIS A 202 -5.39 -7.51 -6.60
N THR A 203 -5.68 -6.70 -7.59
CA THR A 203 -6.90 -5.90 -7.68
C THR A 203 -7.53 -6.12 -9.05
N PRO A 204 -8.14 -7.30 -9.27
CA PRO A 204 -8.78 -7.61 -10.55
C PRO A 204 -9.95 -6.65 -10.81
N GLN A 205 -10.07 -6.23 -12.06
CA GLN A 205 -11.14 -5.40 -12.55
C GLN A 205 -11.86 -6.15 -13.66
N ASP A 206 -13.13 -5.85 -13.85
CA ASP A 206 -13.87 -6.42 -14.97
C ASP A 206 -13.31 -5.97 -16.32
N GLU A 207 -13.52 -6.79 -17.34
CA GLU A 207 -12.95 -6.56 -18.66
C GLU A 207 -13.50 -5.28 -19.32
N GLU A 208 -14.76 -4.97 -19.08
CA GLU A 208 -15.42 -3.79 -19.67
C GLU A 208 -14.80 -2.50 -19.12
N SER A 209 -14.58 -2.43 -17.79
CA SER A 209 -13.94 -1.27 -17.16
C SER A 209 -12.47 -1.10 -17.59
N LYS A 210 -11.82 -2.20 -18.01
CA LYS A 210 -10.44 -2.16 -18.54
C LYS A 210 -10.35 -1.80 -20.03
N ARG A 211 -11.43 -1.94 -20.79
CA ARG A 211 -11.49 -1.57 -22.21
C ARG A 211 -11.76 -0.08 -22.46
N LEU A 212 -12.10 0.66 -21.42
CA LEU A 212 -12.29 2.11 -21.50
C LEU A 212 -10.96 2.82 -21.88
N PRO A 213 -11.04 4.05 -22.40
CA PRO A 213 -9.85 4.90 -22.57
C PRO A 213 -9.03 4.95 -21.28
N TYR A 214 -7.70 5.03 -21.39
CA TYR A 214 -6.77 4.87 -20.26
C TYR A 214 -7.16 5.70 -19.03
N GLU A 215 -7.55 6.96 -19.20
CA GLU A 215 -7.97 7.85 -18.12
C GLU A 215 -9.24 7.38 -17.40
N GLN A 216 -10.16 6.77 -18.13
CA GLN A 216 -11.45 6.30 -17.62
C GLN A 216 -11.41 4.85 -17.14
N ALA A 217 -10.42 4.07 -17.60
CA ALA A 217 -10.26 2.68 -17.22
C ALA A 217 -10.07 2.53 -15.71
N ALA A 218 -10.63 1.49 -15.12
CA ALA A 218 -10.46 1.19 -13.71
C ALA A 218 -8.98 0.89 -13.37
N SER A 219 -8.50 1.41 -12.23
CA SER A 219 -7.18 1.09 -11.72
C SER A 219 -7.18 -0.27 -11.02
N GLY A 220 -6.13 -1.05 -11.25
CA GLY A 220 -5.94 -2.37 -10.65
C GLY A 220 -5.37 -3.36 -11.65
N ALA A 221 -4.69 -4.38 -11.17
CA ALA A 221 -4.09 -5.42 -11.98
C ALA A 221 -4.17 -6.78 -11.30
N VAL A 222 -4.13 -7.84 -12.10
CA VAL A 222 -4.01 -9.22 -11.63
C VAL A 222 -2.55 -9.48 -11.25
N ALA A 223 -2.30 -10.03 -10.06
CA ALA A 223 -0.94 -10.31 -9.60
C ALA A 223 -0.81 -11.52 -8.66
N LEU A 224 -1.91 -12.08 -8.15
CA LEU A 224 -1.81 -13.14 -7.13
C LEU A 224 -0.99 -14.35 -7.61
N GLU A 225 -1.22 -14.81 -8.84
CA GLU A 225 -0.50 -15.94 -9.42
C GLU A 225 0.91 -15.56 -9.89
N THR A 226 1.16 -14.28 -10.17
CA THR A 226 2.42 -13.80 -10.74
C THR A 226 3.35 -13.16 -9.73
N VAL A 227 2.93 -12.97 -8.47
CA VAL A 227 3.76 -12.29 -7.45
C VAL A 227 5.09 -12.99 -7.24
N LEU A 228 5.09 -14.32 -7.09
CA LEU A 228 6.32 -15.08 -6.85
C LEU A 228 7.23 -15.10 -8.09
N PRO A 229 6.78 -15.47 -9.31
CA PRO A 229 7.66 -15.41 -10.48
C PRO A 229 8.13 -13.99 -10.79
N ALA A 230 7.34 -12.95 -10.57
CA ALA A 230 7.78 -11.57 -10.72
C ALA A 230 8.85 -11.18 -9.67
N ALA A 231 8.69 -11.59 -8.43
CA ALA A 231 9.70 -11.38 -7.38
C ALA A 231 11.00 -12.14 -7.66
N LEU A 232 10.93 -13.36 -8.20
CA LEU A 232 12.11 -14.14 -8.59
C LEU A 232 12.93 -13.49 -9.73
N ARG A 233 12.30 -12.64 -10.56
CA ARG A 233 13.07 -11.84 -11.54
C ARG A 233 14.09 -10.92 -10.86
N LEU A 234 13.76 -10.37 -9.68
CA LEU A 234 14.69 -9.52 -8.91
C LEU A 234 15.87 -10.34 -8.38
N TYR A 235 15.64 -11.60 -8.02
CA TYR A 235 16.70 -12.53 -7.65
C TYR A 235 17.59 -12.89 -8.84
N HIS A 236 17.01 -13.24 -9.99
CA HIS A 236 17.78 -13.56 -11.19
C HIS A 236 18.54 -12.36 -11.76
N ALA A 237 18.06 -11.14 -11.49
CA ALA A 237 18.77 -9.90 -11.81
C ALA A 237 19.80 -9.48 -10.73
N GLU A 238 20.07 -10.36 -9.74
CA GLU A 238 21.00 -10.13 -8.63
C GLU A 238 20.69 -8.88 -7.78
N GLN A 239 19.45 -8.39 -7.84
CA GLN A 239 19.00 -7.23 -7.07
C GLN A 239 18.60 -7.58 -5.63
N LEU A 240 18.11 -8.82 -5.41
CA LEU A 240 17.72 -9.34 -4.12
C LEU A 240 18.16 -10.79 -3.95
N SER A 241 18.53 -11.17 -2.74
CA SER A 241 18.76 -12.58 -2.38
C SER A 241 17.44 -13.30 -2.08
N LEU A 242 17.41 -14.63 -2.22
CA LEU A 242 16.24 -15.43 -1.86
C LEU A 242 15.78 -15.23 -0.40
N PRO A 243 16.69 -15.17 0.61
CA PRO A 243 16.26 -14.89 1.98
C PRO A 243 15.59 -13.52 2.14
N GLN A 244 16.04 -12.49 1.44
CA GLN A 244 15.38 -11.17 1.46
C GLN A 244 13.98 -11.24 0.85
N LEU A 245 13.83 -11.91 -0.30
CA LEU A 245 12.52 -12.11 -0.95
C LEU A 245 11.54 -12.84 -0.05
N PHE A 246 11.91 -14.00 0.48
CA PHE A 246 11.00 -14.78 1.32
C PHE A 246 10.72 -14.11 2.66
N ARG A 247 11.68 -13.33 3.18
CA ARG A 247 11.43 -12.50 4.36
C ARG A 247 10.34 -11.47 4.07
N ALA A 248 10.42 -10.77 2.96
CA ALA A 248 9.47 -9.72 2.59
C ALA A 248 8.10 -10.26 2.14
N LEU A 249 8.05 -11.44 1.50
CA LEU A 249 6.81 -12.04 1.03
C LEU A 249 6.06 -12.84 2.11
N SER A 250 6.75 -13.34 3.13
CA SER A 250 6.17 -14.31 4.07
C SER A 250 6.43 -13.97 5.53
N LEU A 251 7.68 -13.89 5.96
CA LEU A 251 8.03 -13.76 7.38
C LEU A 251 7.62 -12.40 7.96
N ASN A 252 7.95 -11.31 7.27
CA ASN A 252 7.65 -9.96 7.76
C ASN A 252 6.14 -9.67 7.80
N PRO A 253 5.33 -9.99 6.75
CA PRO A 253 3.89 -9.82 6.85
C PRO A 253 3.29 -10.67 7.98
N SER A 254 3.73 -11.92 8.16
CA SER A 254 3.25 -12.76 9.25
C SER A 254 3.55 -12.16 10.62
N ARG A 255 4.78 -11.69 10.84
CA ARG A 255 5.16 -11.02 12.09
C ARG A 255 4.37 -9.73 12.32
N ARG A 256 4.19 -8.92 11.27
CA ARG A 256 3.47 -7.65 11.39
C ARG A 256 2.00 -7.84 11.74
N LEU A 257 1.39 -8.89 11.21
CA LEU A 257 0.00 -9.26 11.46
C LEU A 257 -0.19 -10.13 12.70
N GLY A 258 0.89 -10.49 13.41
CA GLY A 258 0.82 -11.35 14.61
C GLY A 258 0.43 -12.81 14.29
N LEU A 259 0.71 -13.29 13.07
CA LEU A 259 0.39 -14.66 12.67
C LEU A 259 1.54 -15.61 12.99
N ASP A 260 1.21 -16.79 13.51
CA ASP A 260 2.20 -17.87 13.67
C ASP A 260 2.36 -18.66 12.38
N SER A 261 2.99 -18.02 11.39
CA SER A 261 3.22 -18.53 10.05
C SER A 261 4.43 -17.84 9.39
N GLY A 262 4.66 -18.09 8.12
CA GLY A 262 5.69 -17.39 7.34
C GLY A 262 7.11 -17.88 7.55
N ARG A 263 7.30 -18.99 8.24
CA ARG A 263 8.59 -19.63 8.48
C ARG A 263 8.47 -21.15 8.41
N LEU A 264 9.58 -21.82 8.10
CA LEU A 264 9.75 -23.24 8.29
C LEU A 264 10.44 -23.45 9.65
N SER A 265 9.75 -24.07 10.60
CA SER A 265 10.30 -24.46 11.90
C SER A 265 10.36 -25.98 11.99
N LEU A 266 11.35 -26.48 12.72
CA LEU A 266 11.41 -27.91 13.04
C LEU A 266 10.22 -28.26 13.93
N GLY A 267 9.43 -29.18 13.46
CA GLY A 267 8.35 -29.94 14.01
C GLY A 267 7.43 -29.61 15.00
#